data_faa19b1084fab64f89a5e47fa8ed89dc
#
_entry.id   faa19b1084fab64f89a5e47fa8ed89dc
#
_cell.length_a   1.000
_cell.length_b   1.000
_cell.length_c   1.000
_cell.angle_alpha   90.00
_cell.angle_beta   90.00
_cell.angle_gamma   90.00
#
_symmetry.space_group_name_H-M   'P 1'
#
loop_
_entity.id
_entity.type
_entity.pdbx_description
1 polymer ?
#
loop_
_entity_poly.entity_id
_entity_poly.type
_entity_poly.pdbx_seq_one_letter_code
_entity_poly.pdbx_strand_id
1 'polypeptide(L)'
;MAAQAGGAQRVELCDNLLEGGTTPSAGMIALTRQQISIDLNVIIRPRGGDFYYSDLEFAVMQYDITQAKQLGANGVVIGLLNRDGTIDKSRTAALIALARPMSVTFHRAFDMVADPQQAVADLIDLGVDRLLTSGQESSALEGLDLIAALVQQATGRMIMMPGGGINERNLAKIVQQSGANEVHMTARSTVESAMLHRSTRVFMGGALRPPEYARQATDTQRVANLVDLLNSV
;
A
#
# COMPACT_ATOMS: atom_id res chain seq x y z
N MET A 1 7.75 -3.31 -13.39
CA MET A 1 7.99 -2.96 -14.82
C MET A 1 6.78 -2.27 -15.43
N ALA A 2 5.57 -2.88 -15.46
CA ALA A 2 4.39 -2.27 -16.08
C ALA A 2 4.02 -0.88 -15.52
N ALA A 3 4.09 -0.71 -14.19
CA ALA A 3 3.84 0.59 -13.56
C ALA A 3 4.82 1.68 -14.03
N GLN A 4 6.12 1.36 -14.08
CA GLN A 4 7.14 2.28 -14.57
C GLN A 4 6.93 2.62 -16.05
N ALA A 5 6.65 1.62 -16.88
CA ALA A 5 6.38 1.83 -18.30
C ALA A 5 5.13 2.70 -18.55
N GLY A 6 4.16 2.68 -17.63
CA GLY A 6 2.97 3.54 -17.64
C GLY A 6 3.18 4.92 -16.99
N GLY A 7 4.38 5.24 -16.52
CA GLY A 7 4.71 6.59 -15.99
C GLY A 7 4.51 6.75 -14.47
N ALA A 8 4.30 5.67 -13.70
CA ALA A 8 4.26 5.78 -12.25
C ALA A 8 5.62 6.22 -11.69
N GLN A 9 5.61 7.05 -10.65
CA GLN A 9 6.83 7.53 -9.98
C GLN A 9 7.33 6.57 -8.90
N ARG A 10 6.44 5.73 -8.35
CA ARG A 10 6.73 4.79 -7.27
C ARG A 10 5.89 3.53 -7.42
N VAL A 11 6.41 2.42 -6.96
CA VAL A 11 5.66 1.18 -6.78
C VAL A 11 5.68 0.74 -5.32
N GLU A 12 4.57 0.19 -4.86
CA GLU A 12 4.50 -0.59 -3.63
C GLU A 12 4.51 -2.07 -4.01
N LEU A 13 5.55 -2.78 -3.60
CA LEU A 13 5.70 -4.20 -3.86
C LEU A 13 5.05 -4.99 -2.74
N CYS A 14 4.09 -5.81 -3.11
CA CYS A 14 3.32 -6.67 -2.23
C CYS A 14 3.28 -8.10 -2.77
N ASP A 15 3.16 -9.06 -1.87
CA ASP A 15 2.64 -10.40 -2.17
C ASP A 15 1.18 -10.49 -1.67
N ASN A 16 0.50 -11.58 -1.96
CA ASN A 16 -0.82 -11.94 -1.42
C ASN A 16 -1.86 -10.79 -1.44
N LEU A 17 -2.03 -10.15 -2.60
CA LEU A 17 -2.96 -9.03 -2.77
C LEU A 17 -4.43 -9.38 -2.50
N LEU A 18 -4.78 -10.68 -2.45
CA LEU A 18 -6.12 -11.15 -2.09
C LEU A 18 -6.46 -10.86 -0.62
N GLU A 19 -5.45 -10.80 0.25
CA GLU A 19 -5.59 -10.43 1.67
C GLU A 19 -5.15 -8.98 1.95
N GLY A 20 -5.05 -8.16 0.91
CA GLY A 20 -4.67 -6.75 1.04
C GLY A 20 -3.16 -6.50 1.03
N GLY A 21 -2.36 -7.51 0.68
CA GLY A 21 -0.89 -7.42 0.59
C GLY A 21 -0.18 -7.88 1.86
N THR A 22 0.86 -8.69 1.68
CA THR A 22 1.81 -9.12 2.71
C THR A 22 3.24 -8.87 2.23
N THR A 23 4.24 -9.03 3.12
CA THR A 23 5.65 -8.85 2.77
C THR A 23 6.06 -9.78 1.61
N PRO A 24 6.60 -9.25 0.51
CA PRO A 24 7.09 -10.06 -0.60
C PRO A 24 8.39 -10.77 -0.24
N SER A 25 8.71 -11.86 -0.94
CA SER A 25 9.96 -12.57 -0.73
C SER A 25 11.19 -11.69 -1.05
N ALA A 26 12.34 -11.99 -0.43
CA ALA A 26 13.60 -11.31 -0.72
C ALA A 26 13.98 -11.38 -2.21
N GLY A 27 13.69 -12.50 -2.88
CA GLY A 27 13.88 -12.64 -4.33
C GLY A 27 13.01 -11.69 -5.15
N MET A 28 11.76 -11.50 -4.76
CA MET A 28 10.87 -10.52 -5.39
C MET A 28 11.41 -9.10 -5.26
N ILE A 29 11.88 -8.71 -4.06
CA ILE A 29 12.43 -7.38 -3.80
C ILE A 29 13.70 -7.15 -4.65
N ALA A 30 14.67 -8.08 -4.57
CA ALA A 30 15.95 -7.98 -5.26
C ALA A 30 15.79 -7.86 -6.78
N LEU A 31 14.99 -8.75 -7.39
CA LEU A 31 14.77 -8.76 -8.84
C LEU A 31 13.94 -7.55 -9.29
N THR A 32 12.95 -7.13 -8.51
CA THR A 32 12.19 -5.90 -8.83
C THR A 32 13.12 -4.69 -8.84
N ARG A 33 13.99 -4.55 -7.83
CA ARG A 33 14.95 -3.43 -7.78
C ARG A 33 15.87 -3.38 -9.01
N GLN A 34 16.32 -4.53 -9.49
CA GLN A 34 17.16 -4.60 -10.70
C GLN A 34 16.43 -4.18 -11.98
N GLN A 35 15.10 -4.33 -12.02
CA GLN A 35 14.29 -4.11 -13.24
C GLN A 35 13.65 -2.72 -13.32
N ILE A 36 13.64 -1.94 -12.24
CA ILE A 36 13.02 -0.61 -12.21
C ILE A 36 13.99 0.45 -11.71
N SER A 37 13.81 1.68 -12.15
CA SER A 37 14.57 2.86 -11.68
C SER A 37 13.75 3.81 -10.80
N ILE A 38 12.42 3.66 -10.81
CA ILE A 38 11.51 4.43 -9.95
C ILE A 38 11.59 3.94 -8.50
N ASP A 39 10.98 4.70 -7.58
CA ASP A 39 10.97 4.36 -6.17
C ASP A 39 10.31 3.00 -5.92
N LEU A 40 10.98 2.17 -5.13
CA LEU A 40 10.51 0.87 -4.68
C LEU A 40 10.20 0.94 -3.18
N ASN A 41 8.92 0.93 -2.83
CA ASN A 41 8.46 0.75 -1.46
C ASN A 41 8.03 -0.72 -1.26
N VAL A 42 8.34 -1.27 -0.11
CA VAL A 42 8.04 -2.67 0.24
C VAL A 42 7.06 -2.71 1.41
N ILE A 43 5.94 -3.41 1.24
CA ILE A 43 5.03 -3.62 2.37
C ILE A 43 5.68 -4.56 3.39
N ILE A 44 5.60 -4.19 4.66
CA ILE A 44 6.07 -4.97 5.80
C ILE A 44 4.85 -5.39 6.61
N ARG A 45 4.29 -6.52 6.24
CA ARG A 45 3.08 -7.08 6.84
C ARG A 45 3.21 -8.60 6.87
N PRO A 46 3.45 -9.20 8.05
CA PRO A 46 3.82 -10.62 8.16
C PRO A 46 2.65 -11.58 7.83
N ARG A 47 1.40 -11.12 7.92
CA ARG A 47 0.20 -11.90 7.64
C ARG A 47 -0.99 -11.03 7.23
N GLY A 48 -2.02 -11.63 6.66
CA GLY A 48 -3.36 -11.07 6.52
C GLY A 48 -4.09 -10.88 7.87
N GLY A 49 -5.34 -10.45 7.81
CA GLY A 49 -6.17 -10.18 8.99
C GLY A 49 -5.88 -8.81 9.61
N ASP A 50 -6.04 -8.72 10.93
CA ASP A 50 -5.87 -7.49 11.71
C ASP A 50 -4.43 -6.95 11.77
N PHE A 51 -4.24 -5.85 12.51
CA PHE A 51 -2.96 -5.14 12.62
C PHE A 51 -2.42 -5.11 14.05
N TYR A 52 -2.95 -5.97 14.93
CA TYR A 52 -2.40 -6.21 16.26
C TYR A 52 -1.46 -7.41 16.21
N TYR A 53 -0.17 -7.19 16.37
CA TYR A 53 0.86 -8.19 16.17
C TYR A 53 1.45 -8.69 17.49
N SER A 54 1.78 -9.98 17.53
CA SER A 54 2.58 -10.59 18.61
C SER A 54 4.04 -10.09 18.57
N ASP A 55 4.80 -10.38 19.64
CA ASP A 55 6.23 -10.02 19.68
C ASP A 55 7.04 -10.73 18.58
N LEU A 56 6.66 -11.99 18.24
CA LEU A 56 7.31 -12.72 17.16
C LEU A 56 7.03 -12.10 15.79
N GLU A 57 5.78 -11.74 15.51
CA GLU A 57 5.42 -11.05 14.26
C GLU A 57 6.12 -9.70 14.15
N PHE A 58 6.22 -8.97 15.26
CA PHE A 58 6.98 -7.72 15.30
C PHE A 58 8.48 -7.93 15.00
N ALA A 59 9.08 -8.99 15.56
CA ALA A 59 10.47 -9.36 15.24
C ALA A 59 10.65 -9.71 13.76
N VAL A 60 9.68 -10.41 13.13
CA VAL A 60 9.65 -10.66 11.69
C VAL A 60 9.64 -9.34 10.91
N MET A 61 8.80 -8.39 11.30
CA MET A 61 8.73 -7.07 10.63
C MET A 61 10.06 -6.32 10.71
N GLN A 62 10.76 -6.37 11.84
CA GLN A 62 12.08 -5.75 11.99
C GLN A 62 13.13 -6.39 11.05
N TYR A 63 13.10 -7.72 10.95
CA TYR A 63 13.98 -8.45 10.04
C TYR A 63 13.69 -8.10 8.58
N ASP A 64 12.42 -8.08 8.19
CA ASP A 64 11.96 -7.75 6.84
C ASP A 64 12.37 -6.32 6.43
N ILE A 65 12.26 -5.34 7.32
CA ILE A 65 12.74 -3.96 7.06
C ILE A 65 14.25 -3.97 6.78
N THR A 66 15.01 -4.70 7.59
CA THR A 66 16.47 -4.82 7.41
C THR A 66 16.81 -5.43 6.06
N GLN A 67 16.10 -6.49 5.66
CA GLN A 67 16.28 -7.13 4.36
C GLN A 67 15.89 -6.21 3.21
N ALA A 68 14.73 -5.54 3.28
CA ALA A 68 14.28 -4.60 2.26
C ALA A 68 15.31 -3.48 2.03
N LYS A 69 15.87 -2.93 3.12
CA LYS A 69 16.92 -1.92 3.09
C LYS A 69 18.21 -2.41 2.41
N GLN A 70 18.69 -3.60 2.76
CA GLN A 70 19.88 -4.21 2.15
C GLN A 70 19.68 -4.51 0.65
N LEU A 71 18.46 -4.84 0.25
CA LEU A 71 18.09 -5.12 -1.14
C LEU A 71 17.78 -3.86 -1.97
N GLY A 72 17.95 -2.66 -1.39
CA GLY A 72 17.87 -1.39 -2.10
C GLY A 72 16.46 -0.82 -2.25
N ALA A 73 15.54 -1.15 -1.35
CA ALA A 73 14.26 -0.47 -1.28
C ALA A 73 14.44 1.03 -0.93
N ASN A 74 13.60 1.89 -1.51
CA ASN A 74 13.56 3.32 -1.23
C ASN A 74 12.65 3.66 -0.05
N GLY A 75 11.69 2.79 0.26
CA GLY A 75 10.77 2.97 1.38
C GLY A 75 10.17 1.67 1.86
N VAL A 76 9.52 1.74 3.02
CA VAL A 76 8.71 0.66 3.57
C VAL A 76 7.32 1.15 3.89
N VAL A 77 6.37 0.21 3.87
CA VAL A 77 4.96 0.48 4.16
C VAL A 77 4.56 -0.39 5.34
N ILE A 78 4.18 0.23 6.45
CA ILE A 78 3.92 -0.42 7.74
C ILE A 78 2.56 -0.01 8.30
N GLY A 79 2.08 -0.70 9.34
CA GLY A 79 0.90 -0.28 10.09
C GLY A 79 0.63 -1.23 11.24
N LEU A 80 0.67 -0.71 12.46
CA LEU A 80 0.49 -1.45 13.69
C LEU A 80 -0.53 -0.75 14.59
N LEU A 81 -1.46 -1.51 15.15
CA LEU A 81 -2.48 -1.01 16.05
C LEU A 81 -2.43 -1.72 17.40
N ASN A 82 -2.86 -1.03 18.43
CA ASN A 82 -3.20 -1.61 19.72
C ASN A 82 -4.58 -2.27 19.66
N ARG A 83 -4.92 -3.05 20.70
CA ARG A 83 -6.23 -3.74 20.80
C ARG A 83 -7.42 -2.79 20.81
N ASP A 84 -7.24 -1.58 21.26
CA ASP A 84 -8.26 -0.52 21.33
C ASP A 84 -8.40 0.29 20.03
N GLY A 85 -7.66 -0.07 18.98
CA GLY A 85 -7.67 0.63 17.70
C GLY A 85 -6.84 1.91 17.68
N THR A 86 -6.02 2.19 18.69
CA THR A 86 -5.04 3.28 18.65
C THR A 86 -3.76 2.86 17.91
N ILE A 87 -2.96 3.82 17.46
CA ILE A 87 -1.63 3.54 16.89
C ILE A 87 -0.71 2.93 17.96
N ASP A 88 -0.07 1.79 17.68
CA ASP A 88 1.04 1.29 18.51
C ASP A 88 2.28 2.18 18.32
N LYS A 89 2.31 3.30 19.05
CA LYS A 89 3.36 4.32 18.89
C LYS A 89 4.75 3.78 19.18
N SER A 90 4.88 2.94 20.20
CA SER A 90 6.19 2.41 20.62
C SER A 90 6.81 1.55 19.52
N ARG A 91 6.06 0.57 19.01
CA ARG A 91 6.55 -0.32 17.95
C ARG A 91 6.68 0.41 16.62
N THR A 92 5.75 1.30 16.30
CA THR A 92 5.83 2.13 15.07
C THR A 92 7.09 2.99 15.08
N ALA A 93 7.41 3.67 16.19
CA ALA A 93 8.66 4.45 16.33
C ALA A 93 9.92 3.59 16.12
N ALA A 94 9.94 2.38 16.68
CA ALA A 94 11.06 1.45 16.52
C ALA A 94 11.26 1.02 15.05
N LEU A 95 10.16 0.72 14.32
CA LEU A 95 10.23 0.39 12.91
C LEU A 95 10.66 1.59 12.05
N ILE A 96 10.18 2.80 12.36
CA ILE A 96 10.63 4.03 11.67
C ILE A 96 12.13 4.24 11.86
N ALA A 97 12.63 4.13 13.09
CA ALA A 97 14.06 4.29 13.38
C ALA A 97 14.92 3.26 12.60
N LEU A 98 14.47 2.00 12.53
CA LEU A 98 15.14 0.95 11.77
C LEU A 98 15.12 1.21 10.27
N ALA A 99 14.00 1.72 9.73
CA ALA A 99 13.82 1.99 8.32
C ALA A 99 14.70 3.14 7.82
N ARG A 100 14.91 4.19 8.61
CA ARG A 100 15.66 5.37 8.17
C ARG A 100 17.04 5.01 7.59
N PRO A 101 17.47 5.63 6.45
CA PRO A 101 16.87 6.81 5.78
C PRO A 101 15.75 6.50 4.77
N MET A 102 15.31 5.24 4.62
CA MET A 102 14.18 4.91 3.75
C MET A 102 12.93 5.69 4.16
N SER A 103 12.07 6.03 3.18
CA SER A 103 10.77 6.63 3.48
C SER A 103 9.83 5.63 4.16
N VAL A 104 8.96 6.13 5.02
CA VAL A 104 7.99 5.30 5.75
C VAL A 104 6.56 5.76 5.41
N THR A 105 5.77 4.85 4.88
CA THR A 105 4.34 5.02 4.66
C THR A 105 3.57 4.21 5.70
N PHE A 106 2.56 4.82 6.34
CA PHE A 106 1.60 4.06 7.14
C PHE A 106 0.43 3.63 6.23
N HIS A 107 0.14 2.33 6.18
CA HIS A 107 -0.86 1.77 5.27
C HIS A 107 -2.28 1.82 5.84
N ARG A 108 -3.23 1.16 5.15
CA ARG A 108 -4.65 1.11 5.48
C ARG A 108 -5.01 0.47 6.83
N ALA A 109 -4.05 0.07 7.67
CA ALA A 109 -4.32 -0.12 9.10
C ALA A 109 -4.95 1.13 9.73
N PHE A 110 -4.63 2.31 9.18
CA PHE A 110 -5.27 3.56 9.54
C PHE A 110 -6.80 3.55 9.37
N ASP A 111 -7.30 2.86 8.36
CA ASP A 111 -8.75 2.78 8.13
C ASP A 111 -9.48 1.96 9.21
N MET A 112 -8.74 1.32 10.12
CA MET A 112 -9.25 0.54 11.25
C MET A 112 -9.02 1.21 12.62
N VAL A 113 -8.52 2.46 12.65
CA VAL A 113 -8.32 3.17 13.94
C VAL A 113 -9.65 3.67 14.51
N ALA A 114 -9.69 3.78 15.84
CA ALA A 114 -10.88 4.26 16.56
C ALA A 114 -11.11 5.78 16.40
N ASP A 115 -10.01 6.56 16.31
CA ASP A 115 -10.04 8.03 16.15
C ASP A 115 -9.04 8.44 15.06
N PRO A 116 -9.52 8.78 13.85
CA PRO A 116 -8.64 9.13 12.74
C PRO A 116 -7.92 10.46 12.92
N GLN A 117 -8.51 11.44 13.61
CA GLN A 117 -7.88 12.74 13.86
C GLN A 117 -6.70 12.60 14.83
N GLN A 118 -6.90 11.86 15.92
CA GLN A 118 -5.81 11.58 16.87
C GLN A 118 -4.72 10.72 16.22
N ALA A 119 -5.10 9.72 15.40
CA ALA A 119 -4.15 8.86 14.71
C ALA A 119 -3.26 9.65 13.73
N VAL A 120 -3.81 10.62 12.98
CA VAL A 120 -2.99 11.50 12.12
C VAL A 120 -2.02 12.32 12.94
N ALA A 121 -2.44 12.90 14.08
CA ALA A 121 -1.55 13.65 14.96
C ALA A 121 -0.40 12.75 15.46
N ASP A 122 -0.71 11.55 15.93
CA ASP A 122 0.27 10.57 16.40
C ASP A 122 1.28 10.18 15.30
N LEU A 123 0.81 9.94 14.08
CA LEU A 123 1.68 9.57 12.95
C LEU A 123 2.60 10.72 12.50
N ILE A 124 2.12 11.95 12.55
CA ILE A 124 2.94 13.15 12.30
C ILE A 124 4.03 13.27 13.35
N ASP A 125 3.68 13.14 14.63
CA ASP A 125 4.64 13.24 15.76
C ASP A 125 5.71 12.12 15.69
N LEU A 126 5.35 10.95 15.17
CA LEU A 126 6.26 9.84 14.93
C LEU A 126 7.17 10.05 13.70
N GLY A 127 6.89 11.04 12.87
CA GLY A 127 7.67 11.33 11.67
C GLY A 127 7.41 10.38 10.52
N VAL A 128 6.18 9.90 10.35
CA VAL A 128 5.75 9.16 9.16
C VAL A 128 5.72 10.10 7.96
N ASP A 129 6.25 9.65 6.83
CA ASP A 129 6.34 10.52 5.62
C ASP A 129 5.02 10.55 4.85
N ARG A 130 4.27 9.42 4.83
CA ARG A 130 3.01 9.27 4.06
C ARG A 130 1.99 8.46 4.83
N LEU A 131 0.73 8.76 4.58
CA LEU A 131 -0.41 7.98 5.06
C LEU A 131 -1.28 7.55 3.88
N LEU A 132 -1.43 6.23 3.71
CA LEU A 132 -2.36 5.63 2.75
C LEU A 132 -3.69 5.36 3.44
N THR A 133 -4.78 5.91 2.91
CA THR A 133 -6.12 5.74 3.50
C THR A 133 -7.23 5.73 2.44
N SER A 134 -8.32 5.05 2.73
CA SER A 134 -9.60 5.18 2.02
C SER A 134 -10.61 6.06 2.77
N GLY A 135 -10.17 6.74 3.85
CA GLY A 135 -11.07 7.54 4.68
C GLY A 135 -11.98 6.70 5.57
N GLN A 136 -11.49 5.56 6.07
CA GLN A 136 -12.23 4.58 6.90
C GLN A 136 -13.47 3.97 6.20
N GLU A 137 -13.52 4.06 4.87
CA GLU A 137 -14.61 3.51 4.06
C GLU A 137 -14.10 2.41 3.11
N SER A 138 -15.03 1.73 2.44
CA SER A 138 -14.71 0.67 1.49
C SER A 138 -13.87 1.16 0.30
N SER A 139 -14.04 2.43 -0.07
CA SER A 139 -13.28 3.08 -1.14
C SER A 139 -12.93 4.53 -0.80
N ALA A 140 -11.88 5.06 -1.43
CA ALA A 140 -11.48 6.46 -1.30
C ALA A 140 -12.57 7.44 -1.77
N LEU A 141 -13.46 7.02 -2.68
CA LEU A 141 -14.57 7.84 -3.13
C LEU A 141 -15.64 7.99 -2.03
N GLU A 142 -15.92 6.92 -1.28
CA GLU A 142 -16.90 6.94 -0.17
C GLU A 142 -16.34 7.70 1.02
N GLY A 143 -15.04 7.56 1.33
CA GLY A 143 -14.38 8.24 2.44
C GLY A 143 -13.84 9.65 2.11
N LEU A 144 -14.28 10.25 1.01
CA LEU A 144 -13.68 11.47 0.47
C LEU A 144 -13.75 12.65 1.45
N ASP A 145 -14.85 12.82 2.18
CA ASP A 145 -15.02 13.92 3.14
C ASP A 145 -13.99 13.83 4.28
N LEU A 146 -13.79 12.62 4.82
CA LEU A 146 -12.76 12.41 5.84
C LEU A 146 -11.35 12.60 5.25
N ILE A 147 -11.07 12.08 4.07
CA ILE A 147 -9.77 12.27 3.40
C ILE A 147 -9.46 13.77 3.25
N ALA A 148 -10.42 14.58 2.78
CA ALA A 148 -10.23 16.02 2.63
C ALA A 148 -9.91 16.71 3.97
N ALA A 149 -10.63 16.36 5.04
CA ALA A 149 -10.36 16.88 6.38
C ALA A 149 -8.96 16.49 6.88
N LEU A 150 -8.53 15.24 6.66
CA LEU A 150 -7.21 14.75 7.05
C LEU A 150 -6.08 15.40 6.23
N VAL A 151 -6.29 15.66 4.94
CA VAL A 151 -5.35 16.42 4.09
C VAL A 151 -5.12 17.80 4.69
N GLN A 152 -6.17 18.49 5.09
CA GLN A 152 -6.08 19.81 5.75
C GLN A 152 -5.32 19.74 7.08
N GLN A 153 -5.65 18.75 7.92
CA GLN A 153 -4.99 18.54 9.22
C GLN A 153 -3.50 18.25 9.05
N ALA A 154 -3.11 17.48 8.04
CA ALA A 154 -1.73 17.05 7.79
C ALA A 154 -0.87 18.08 7.04
N THR A 155 -1.45 19.18 6.54
CA THR A 155 -0.82 20.12 5.62
C THR A 155 0.65 20.42 5.94
N GLY A 156 1.54 20.13 5.01
CA GLY A 156 2.98 20.39 5.08
C GLY A 156 3.77 19.52 6.07
N ARG A 157 3.10 18.58 6.78
CA ARG A 157 3.75 17.75 7.81
C ARG A 157 3.82 16.27 7.42
N MET A 158 2.85 15.77 6.68
CA MET A 158 2.77 14.39 6.20
C MET A 158 2.00 14.36 4.88
N ILE A 159 2.40 13.54 3.94
CA ILE A 159 1.70 13.37 2.67
C ILE A 159 0.49 12.45 2.89
N MET A 160 -0.70 12.94 2.54
CA MET A 160 -1.91 12.13 2.53
C MET A 160 -2.09 11.53 1.14
N MET A 161 -2.20 10.21 1.07
CA MET A 161 -2.27 9.45 -0.18
C MET A 161 -3.57 8.64 -0.21
N PRO A 162 -4.64 9.14 -0.83
CA PRO A 162 -5.87 8.37 -1.03
C PRO A 162 -5.59 7.08 -1.79
N GLY A 163 -6.24 5.98 -1.35
CA GLY A 163 -6.18 4.68 -2.02
C GLY A 163 -7.37 3.81 -1.64
N GLY A 164 -7.64 2.80 -2.46
CA GLY A 164 -8.81 1.95 -2.34
C GLY A 164 -9.87 2.30 -3.38
N GLY A 165 -9.98 1.45 -4.42
CA GLY A 165 -11.00 1.58 -5.47
C GLY A 165 -10.79 2.73 -6.46
N ILE A 166 -9.62 3.39 -6.47
CA ILE A 166 -9.31 4.46 -7.43
C ILE A 166 -9.14 3.87 -8.84
N ASN A 167 -9.79 4.50 -9.80
CA ASN A 167 -9.78 4.14 -11.21
C ASN A 167 -10.02 5.36 -12.10
N GLU A 168 -10.02 5.17 -13.42
CA GLU A 168 -10.13 6.22 -14.43
C GLU A 168 -11.43 7.06 -14.32
N ARG A 169 -12.49 6.53 -13.67
CA ARG A 169 -13.79 7.22 -13.55
C ARG A 169 -13.88 8.14 -12.34
N ASN A 170 -13.11 7.85 -11.27
CA ASN A 170 -13.25 8.57 -10.01
C ASN A 170 -11.99 9.36 -9.61
N LEU A 171 -10.85 9.12 -10.27
CA LEU A 171 -9.57 9.73 -9.94
C LEU A 171 -9.64 11.27 -9.88
N ALA A 172 -10.12 11.90 -10.94
CA ALA A 172 -10.20 13.36 -11.02
C ALA A 172 -11.03 13.96 -9.87
N LYS A 173 -12.20 13.36 -9.58
CA LYS A 173 -13.03 13.79 -8.46
C LYS A 173 -12.31 13.66 -7.11
N ILE A 174 -11.63 12.52 -6.88
CA ILE A 174 -10.92 12.29 -5.62
C ILE A 174 -9.81 13.31 -5.43
N VAL A 175 -8.99 13.57 -6.45
CA VAL A 175 -7.89 14.55 -6.37
C VAL A 175 -8.43 15.96 -6.14
N GLN A 176 -9.39 16.42 -6.95
CA GLN A 176 -9.93 17.78 -6.85
C GLN A 176 -10.61 18.06 -5.51
N GLN A 177 -11.36 17.09 -4.98
CA GLN A 177 -12.13 17.30 -3.74
C GLN A 177 -11.33 17.02 -2.48
N SER A 178 -10.36 16.09 -2.52
CA SER A 178 -9.50 15.84 -1.36
C SER A 178 -8.36 16.84 -1.21
N GLY A 179 -7.88 17.43 -2.30
CA GLY A 179 -6.66 18.24 -2.33
C GLY A 179 -5.37 17.43 -2.14
N ALA A 180 -5.42 16.11 -2.31
CA ALA A 180 -4.25 15.25 -2.18
C ALA A 180 -3.33 15.38 -3.40
N ASN A 181 -2.00 15.41 -3.15
CA ASN A 181 -0.97 15.51 -4.19
C ASN A 181 -0.42 14.15 -4.65
N GLU A 182 -0.71 13.09 -3.94
CA GLU A 182 -0.34 11.72 -4.29
C GLU A 182 -1.57 10.82 -4.20
N VAL A 183 -1.64 9.81 -5.05
CA VAL A 183 -2.70 8.79 -5.03
C VAL A 183 -2.10 7.40 -5.17
N HIS A 184 -2.74 6.41 -4.54
CA HIS A 184 -2.37 5.01 -4.64
C HIS A 184 -3.42 4.22 -5.41
N MET A 185 -2.98 3.49 -6.44
CA MET A 185 -3.87 2.69 -7.28
C MET A 185 -3.19 1.41 -7.77
N THR A 186 -3.98 0.41 -8.12
CA THR A 186 -3.45 -0.88 -8.56
C THR A 186 -3.39 -1.01 -10.09
N ALA A 187 -4.26 -0.30 -10.82
CA ALA A 187 -4.36 -0.30 -12.29
C ALA A 187 -4.26 -1.72 -12.90
N ARG A 188 -4.97 -2.71 -12.30
CA ARG A 188 -4.84 -4.11 -12.65
C ARG A 188 -5.75 -4.49 -13.81
N SER A 189 -5.27 -5.39 -14.66
CA SER A 189 -6.08 -6.15 -15.63
C SER A 189 -5.93 -7.65 -15.38
N THR A 190 -6.84 -8.44 -15.96
CA THR A 190 -6.80 -9.90 -15.90
C THR A 190 -5.82 -10.42 -16.94
N VAL A 191 -4.91 -11.29 -16.50
CA VAL A 191 -3.96 -11.99 -17.37
C VAL A 191 -4.25 -13.48 -17.30
N GLU A 192 -4.56 -14.07 -18.45
CA GLU A 192 -4.78 -15.50 -18.58
C GLU A 192 -3.49 -16.30 -18.38
N SER A 193 -3.63 -17.51 -17.84
CA SER A 193 -2.52 -18.44 -17.69
C SER A 193 -2.05 -18.97 -19.05
N ALA A 194 -0.74 -19.07 -19.21
CA ALA A 194 -0.12 -19.74 -20.34
C ALA A 194 -0.17 -21.29 -20.26
N MET A 195 -0.68 -21.85 -19.15
CA MET A 195 -0.83 -23.30 -19.02
C MET A 195 -1.82 -23.86 -20.03
N LEU A 196 -1.39 -24.88 -20.77
CA LEU A 196 -2.23 -25.58 -21.75
C LEU A 196 -3.14 -26.61 -21.05
N HIS A 197 -2.61 -27.37 -20.10
CA HIS A 197 -3.41 -28.30 -19.31
C HIS A 197 -4.18 -27.52 -18.22
N ARG A 198 -5.50 -27.72 -18.17
CA ARG A 198 -6.37 -27.10 -17.14
C ARG A 198 -7.14 -28.19 -16.40
N SER A 199 -6.79 -28.46 -15.14
CA SER A 199 -7.56 -29.38 -14.30
C SER A 199 -8.91 -28.75 -13.97
N THR A 200 -9.97 -29.56 -14.11
CA THR A 200 -11.35 -29.19 -13.72
C THR A 200 -11.77 -29.85 -12.40
N ARG A 201 -10.88 -30.66 -11.81
CA ARG A 201 -11.20 -31.51 -10.64
C ARG A 201 -10.62 -31.00 -9.35
N VAL A 202 -9.57 -30.19 -9.40
CA VAL A 202 -8.84 -29.70 -8.22
C VAL A 202 -8.82 -28.18 -8.25
N PHE A 203 -9.05 -27.59 -7.10
CA PHE A 203 -8.97 -26.15 -6.88
C PHE A 203 -8.02 -25.88 -5.72
N MET A 204 -6.97 -25.06 -5.94
CA MET A 204 -5.90 -24.81 -4.95
C MET A 204 -6.17 -23.60 -4.06
N GLY A 205 -7.07 -22.70 -4.45
CA GLY A 205 -7.28 -21.40 -3.82
C GLY A 205 -7.97 -21.39 -2.45
N GLY A 206 -8.22 -22.54 -1.84
CA GLY A 206 -8.86 -22.62 -0.52
C GLY A 206 -10.20 -21.88 -0.46
N ALA A 207 -10.44 -21.14 0.63
CA ALA A 207 -11.70 -20.42 0.87
C ALA A 207 -11.90 -19.21 -0.08
N LEU A 208 -10.84 -18.54 -0.48
CA LEU A 208 -10.90 -17.36 -1.37
C LEU A 208 -11.20 -17.70 -2.84
N ARG A 209 -10.94 -18.92 -3.24
CA ARG A 209 -11.19 -19.45 -4.59
C ARG A 209 -10.87 -18.49 -5.75
N PRO A 210 -9.65 -17.92 -5.82
CA PRO A 210 -9.25 -17.12 -6.99
C PRO A 210 -9.26 -18.01 -8.25
N PRO A 211 -9.46 -17.43 -9.44
CA PRO A 211 -9.36 -18.19 -10.68
C PRO A 211 -7.99 -18.88 -10.82
N GLU A 212 -7.99 -20.21 -11.06
CA GLU A 212 -6.74 -20.98 -11.20
C GLU A 212 -5.94 -20.59 -12.45
N TYR A 213 -6.62 -20.15 -13.51
CA TYR A 213 -6.02 -19.90 -14.83
C TYR A 213 -6.07 -18.44 -15.27
N ALA A 214 -6.30 -17.54 -14.32
CA ALA A 214 -6.23 -16.10 -14.54
C ALA A 214 -5.68 -15.41 -13.30
N ARG A 215 -4.93 -14.33 -13.49
CA ARG A 215 -4.40 -13.51 -12.40
C ARG A 215 -4.58 -12.03 -12.68
N GLN A 216 -4.65 -11.25 -11.64
CA GLN A 216 -4.63 -9.79 -11.74
C GLN A 216 -3.17 -9.31 -11.80
N ALA A 217 -2.86 -8.47 -12.77
CA ALA A 217 -1.53 -7.86 -12.91
C ALA A 217 -1.67 -6.37 -13.24
N THR A 218 -0.74 -5.54 -12.78
CA THR A 218 -0.68 -4.14 -13.16
C THR A 218 -0.52 -4.00 -14.67
N ASP A 219 -1.35 -3.17 -15.27
CA ASP A 219 -1.44 -2.96 -16.71
C ASP A 219 -0.82 -1.62 -17.09
N THR A 220 0.13 -1.64 -18.03
CA THR A 220 0.87 -0.45 -18.46
C THR A 220 -0.05 0.63 -19.02
N GLN A 221 -1.01 0.26 -19.87
CA GLN A 221 -1.90 1.24 -20.50
C GLN A 221 -2.83 1.89 -19.48
N ARG A 222 -3.34 1.12 -18.53
CA ARG A 222 -4.16 1.65 -17.43
C ARG A 222 -3.37 2.61 -16.54
N VAL A 223 -2.11 2.30 -16.25
CA VAL A 223 -1.24 3.23 -15.51
C VAL A 223 -1.05 4.52 -16.31
N ALA A 224 -0.73 4.43 -17.61
CA ALA A 224 -0.56 5.61 -18.46
C ALA A 224 -1.82 6.48 -18.51
N ASN A 225 -2.99 5.89 -18.72
CA ASN A 225 -4.27 6.62 -18.71
C ASN A 225 -4.52 7.36 -17.39
N LEU A 226 -4.18 6.73 -16.26
CA LEU A 226 -4.34 7.34 -14.93
C LEU A 226 -3.33 8.45 -14.68
N VAL A 227 -2.08 8.31 -15.15
CA VAL A 227 -1.06 9.37 -15.09
C VAL A 227 -1.46 10.57 -15.94
N ASP A 228 -1.97 10.35 -17.15
CA ASP A 228 -2.44 11.42 -18.02
C ASP A 228 -3.63 12.18 -17.39
N LEU A 229 -4.56 11.46 -16.76
CA LEU A 229 -5.67 12.07 -16.02
C LEU A 229 -5.17 12.90 -14.83
N LEU A 230 -4.18 12.42 -14.07
CA LEU A 230 -3.57 13.16 -12.95
C LEU A 230 -2.92 14.47 -13.43
N ASN A 231 -2.24 14.44 -14.56
CA ASN A 231 -1.58 15.63 -15.13
C ASN A 231 -2.57 16.66 -15.69
N SER A 232 -3.84 16.28 -15.89
CA SER A 232 -4.88 17.14 -16.44
C SER A 232 -5.79 17.78 -15.37
N VAL A 233 -5.62 17.42 -14.10
CA VAL A 233 -6.43 17.86 -12.96
C VAL A 233 -5.67 18.87 -12.13
#